data_bb9bed86bbcab46c0b62010dd332cffc
#
_entry.id   bb9bed86bbcab46c0b62010dd332cffc
#
_cell.length_a   1.000
_cell.length_b   1.000
_cell.length_c   1.000
_cell.angle_alpha   90.00
_cell.angle_beta   90.00
_cell.angle_gamma   90.00
#
_symmetry.space_group_name_H-M   'P 1'
#
loop_
_entity.id
_entity.type
_entity.pdbx_description
1 polymer ?
#
loop_
_entity_poly.entity_id
_entity_poly.type
_entity_poly.pdbx_seq_one_letter_code
_entity_poly.pdbx_strand_id
1 'polypeptide(L)'
;LSTALAVLAARGEKPVASATFLTTLIDFTDTGILDVFIDENFVKFREMQMGKGGLLKGQDLASTFSFLRPNDLVWNYVVGNYLKGETPPPFDLLYWNSDSTNLPGPFYAWYLRNTYLENNLVKPGKARVCGEKIDLRQVDLPVYIYGSREDHIVPIGGAYASTQVLPGKKRFVMGASGHIAGVINPPAAKKRSHWIGAEGKFPKDVNDWIASAQELPGSWWTDWSQWLKGHAGKQIPAPKGYGKGAKFKAIEPAPGRYVKAKA
;
A
#
# COMPACT_ATOMS: atom_id res chain seq x y z
N LEU A 1 0.75 -4.38 -7.32
CA LEU A 1 0.83 -5.83 -7.14
C LEU A 1 -0.43 -6.54 -7.62
N SER A 2 -1.63 -6.17 -7.15
CA SER A 2 -2.91 -6.81 -7.53
C SER A 2 -3.13 -6.89 -9.04
N THR A 3 -2.92 -5.79 -9.75
CA THR A 3 -3.04 -5.73 -11.22
C THR A 3 -2.02 -6.61 -11.94
N ALA A 4 -0.76 -6.65 -11.45
CA ALA A 4 0.26 -7.53 -12.02
C ALA A 4 -0.11 -9.00 -11.83
N LEU A 5 -0.58 -9.39 -10.65
CA LEU A 5 -1.06 -10.75 -10.38
C LEU A 5 -2.26 -11.11 -11.26
N ALA A 6 -3.19 -10.18 -11.47
CA ALA A 6 -4.34 -10.40 -12.34
C ALA A 6 -3.94 -10.57 -13.81
N VAL A 7 -2.95 -9.81 -14.31
CA VAL A 7 -2.39 -9.99 -15.66
C VAL A 7 -1.74 -11.36 -15.80
N LEU A 8 -0.91 -11.76 -14.83
CA LEU A 8 -0.27 -13.06 -14.83
C LEU A 8 -1.30 -14.20 -14.80
N ALA A 9 -2.33 -14.06 -13.95
CA ALA A 9 -3.42 -15.04 -13.89
C ALA A 9 -4.17 -15.13 -15.23
N ALA A 10 -4.47 -14.01 -15.88
CA ALA A 10 -5.10 -13.97 -17.20
C ALA A 10 -4.26 -14.68 -18.29
N ARG A 11 -2.93 -14.68 -18.12
CA ARG A 11 -1.99 -15.40 -18.99
C ARG A 11 -1.75 -16.86 -18.58
N GLY A 12 -2.40 -17.33 -17.52
CA GLY A 12 -2.17 -18.67 -16.98
C GLY A 12 -0.84 -18.83 -16.24
N GLU A 13 -0.17 -17.72 -15.89
CA GLU A 13 1.13 -17.72 -15.22
C GLU A 13 0.97 -17.65 -13.71
N LYS A 14 1.73 -18.46 -12.96
CA LYS A 14 1.73 -18.52 -11.48
C LYS A 14 3.17 -18.47 -10.93
N PRO A 15 3.90 -17.37 -11.10
CA PRO A 15 5.33 -17.30 -10.78
C PRO A 15 5.63 -17.13 -9.28
N VAL A 16 4.62 -16.90 -8.44
CA VAL A 16 4.79 -16.62 -7.00
C VAL A 16 3.96 -17.60 -6.16
N ALA A 17 4.49 -17.97 -5.00
CA ALA A 17 3.84 -18.92 -4.08
C ALA A 17 2.81 -18.22 -3.16
N SER A 18 2.97 -16.94 -2.89
CA SER A 18 2.09 -16.16 -2.04
C SER A 18 2.24 -14.67 -2.32
N ALA A 19 1.29 -13.86 -1.85
CA ALA A 19 1.39 -12.40 -1.90
C ALA A 19 1.07 -11.77 -0.56
N THR A 20 1.68 -10.62 -0.27
CA THR A 20 1.37 -9.79 0.90
C THR A 20 0.90 -8.42 0.44
N PHE A 21 -0.26 -8.01 0.90
CA PHE A 21 -0.83 -6.67 0.68
C PHE A 21 -0.76 -5.89 2.00
N LEU A 22 -0.05 -4.78 1.98
CA LEU A 22 0.12 -3.92 3.14
C LEU A 22 -0.60 -2.60 2.89
N THR A 23 -1.59 -2.26 3.73
CA THR A 23 -2.34 -1.00 3.62
C THR A 23 -2.72 -0.67 2.17
N THR A 24 -3.40 -1.61 1.51
CA THR A 24 -3.66 -1.57 0.07
C THR A 24 -5.15 -1.62 -0.20
N LEU A 25 -5.64 -0.68 -1.04
CA LEU A 25 -6.96 -0.78 -1.64
C LEU A 25 -6.91 -1.70 -2.87
N ILE A 26 -7.82 -2.66 -2.92
CA ILE A 26 -8.14 -3.47 -4.09
C ILE A 26 -9.57 -3.17 -4.53
N ASP A 27 -10.46 -3.01 -3.57
CA ASP A 27 -11.80 -2.45 -3.71
C ASP A 27 -11.76 -0.98 -3.27
N PHE A 28 -12.24 -0.09 -4.13
CA PHE A 28 -12.24 1.36 -3.94
C PHE A 28 -13.63 1.88 -3.56
N THR A 29 -14.49 1.03 -3.00
CA THR A 29 -15.82 1.45 -2.51
C THR A 29 -15.71 2.35 -1.29
N ASP A 30 -14.73 2.11 -0.40
CA ASP A 30 -14.42 2.93 0.76
C ASP A 30 -12.97 3.43 0.65
N THR A 31 -12.81 4.65 0.18
CA THR A 31 -11.51 5.34 0.08
C THR A 31 -11.40 6.49 1.08
N GLY A 32 -12.33 6.56 2.02
CA GLY A 32 -12.34 7.56 3.09
C GLY A 32 -12.40 8.98 2.55
N ILE A 33 -11.66 9.89 3.18
CA ILE A 33 -11.68 11.32 2.84
C ILE A 33 -11.21 11.62 1.40
N LEU A 34 -10.52 10.69 0.74
CA LEU A 34 -10.06 10.88 -0.63
C LEU A 34 -11.20 10.99 -1.65
N ASP A 35 -12.38 10.44 -1.35
CA ASP A 35 -13.56 10.54 -2.20
C ASP A 35 -13.97 11.99 -2.48
N VAL A 36 -13.73 12.90 -1.54
CA VAL A 36 -14.07 14.33 -1.67
C VAL A 36 -13.37 14.98 -2.89
N PHE A 37 -12.23 14.46 -3.29
CA PHE A 37 -11.42 15.01 -4.37
C PHE A 37 -11.66 14.33 -5.73
N ILE A 38 -12.46 13.28 -5.79
CA ILE A 38 -12.59 12.44 -6.99
C ILE A 38 -14.02 12.45 -7.50
N ASP A 39 -14.25 13.19 -8.57
CA ASP A 39 -15.50 13.17 -9.33
C ASP A 39 -15.23 13.04 -10.84
N GLU A 40 -16.29 12.88 -11.62
CA GLU A 40 -16.21 12.73 -13.08
C GLU A 40 -15.56 13.96 -13.75
N ASN A 41 -15.81 15.17 -13.27
CA ASN A 41 -15.26 16.40 -13.85
C ASN A 41 -13.76 16.51 -13.58
N PHE A 42 -13.33 16.21 -12.34
CA PHE A 42 -11.92 16.18 -11.99
C PHE A 42 -11.17 15.13 -12.81
N VAL A 43 -11.70 13.91 -12.94
CA VAL A 43 -11.04 12.85 -13.71
C VAL A 43 -10.95 13.23 -15.18
N LYS A 44 -12.02 13.73 -15.80
CA LYS A 44 -11.99 14.25 -17.19
C LYS A 44 -10.97 15.36 -17.38
N PHE A 45 -10.88 16.29 -16.44
CA PHE A 45 -9.89 17.35 -16.49
C PHE A 45 -8.46 16.77 -16.50
N ARG A 46 -8.18 15.80 -15.62
CA ARG A 46 -6.86 15.14 -15.58
C ARG A 46 -6.57 14.32 -16.83
N GLU A 47 -7.56 13.67 -17.41
CA GLU A 47 -7.44 12.95 -18.69
C GLU A 47 -7.11 13.92 -19.85
N MET A 48 -7.76 15.07 -19.91
CA MET A 48 -7.46 16.10 -20.92
C MET A 48 -6.05 16.67 -20.73
N GLN A 49 -5.66 16.91 -19.48
CA GLN A 49 -4.38 17.54 -19.17
C GLN A 49 -3.19 16.60 -19.42
N MET A 50 -3.29 15.33 -19.05
CA MET A 50 -2.15 14.43 -19.03
C MET A 50 -2.43 12.99 -19.50
N GLY A 51 -3.62 12.70 -20.01
CA GLY A 51 -3.97 11.35 -20.49
C GLY A 51 -3.15 10.88 -21.71
N LYS A 52 -2.58 11.81 -22.47
CA LYS A 52 -1.74 11.51 -23.64
C LYS A 52 -0.23 11.69 -23.38
N GLY A 53 0.17 12.16 -22.20
CA GLY A 53 1.58 12.41 -21.85
C GLY A 53 1.72 13.32 -20.65
N GLY A 54 2.96 13.69 -20.33
CA GLY A 54 3.28 14.53 -19.18
C GLY A 54 3.46 13.77 -17.88
N LEU A 55 3.63 14.51 -16.79
CA LEU A 55 3.88 13.99 -15.45
C LEU A 55 2.95 14.65 -14.43
N LEU A 56 2.38 13.86 -13.54
CA LEU A 56 1.93 14.36 -12.26
C LEU A 56 3.16 14.52 -11.37
N LYS A 57 3.42 15.74 -10.93
CA LYS A 57 4.54 15.98 -10.03
C LYS A 57 4.24 15.41 -8.63
N GLY A 58 5.23 14.77 -8.04
CA GLY A 58 5.10 14.21 -6.70
C GLY A 58 4.78 15.27 -5.64
N GLN A 59 5.22 16.52 -5.84
CA GLN A 59 4.89 17.65 -4.97
C GLN A 59 3.39 17.97 -4.92
N ASP A 60 2.66 17.83 -6.04
CA ASP A 60 1.21 18.04 -6.07
C ASP A 60 0.49 16.98 -5.22
N LEU A 61 0.98 15.74 -5.30
CA LEU A 61 0.46 14.64 -4.50
C LEU A 61 0.77 14.83 -3.01
N ALA A 62 2.01 15.20 -2.67
CA ALA A 62 2.43 15.48 -1.31
C ALA A 62 1.62 16.62 -0.67
N SER A 63 1.32 17.67 -1.43
CA SER A 63 0.45 18.77 -0.99
C SER A 63 -0.95 18.28 -0.66
N THR A 64 -1.54 17.43 -1.53
CA THR A 64 -2.85 16.83 -1.29
C THR A 64 -2.87 16.05 0.03
N PHE A 65 -1.88 15.18 0.26
CA PHE A 65 -1.80 14.40 1.49
C PHE A 65 -1.58 15.29 2.74
N SER A 66 -0.82 16.36 2.62
CA SER A 66 -0.62 17.32 3.72
C SER A 66 -1.93 18.01 4.12
N PHE A 67 -2.79 18.32 3.15
CA PHE A 67 -4.10 18.92 3.40
C PHE A 67 -5.14 17.93 3.97
N LEU A 68 -4.94 16.63 3.86
CA LEU A 68 -5.79 15.64 4.52
C LEU A 68 -5.65 15.67 6.06
N ARG A 69 -4.47 16.04 6.56
CA ARG A 69 -4.18 16.17 7.99
C ARG A 69 -3.42 17.46 8.31
N PRO A 70 -4.02 18.63 8.05
CA PRO A 70 -3.31 19.89 8.14
C PRO A 70 -2.83 20.21 9.56
N ASN A 71 -3.56 19.79 10.58
CA ASN A 71 -3.16 20.01 11.97
C ASN A 71 -1.87 19.28 12.34
N ASP A 72 -1.67 18.07 11.80
CA ASP A 72 -0.49 17.27 12.09
C ASP A 72 0.70 17.60 11.16
N LEU A 73 0.41 17.92 9.90
CA LEU A 73 1.44 17.98 8.86
C LEU A 73 1.80 19.42 8.44
N VAL A 74 0.98 20.41 8.81
CA VAL A 74 1.22 21.83 8.49
C VAL A 74 1.21 22.68 9.74
N TRP A 75 0.09 22.73 10.45
CA TRP A 75 -0.09 23.69 11.56
C TRP A 75 0.82 23.43 12.76
N ASN A 76 1.15 22.17 13.07
CA ASN A 76 2.14 21.86 14.11
C ASN A 76 3.49 22.53 13.85
N TYR A 77 3.95 22.51 12.58
CA TYR A 77 5.20 23.14 12.19
C TYR A 77 5.10 24.67 12.19
N VAL A 78 3.97 25.20 11.75
CA VAL A 78 3.73 26.66 11.82
C VAL A 78 3.76 27.13 13.27
N VAL A 79 3.07 26.47 14.18
CA VAL A 79 3.03 26.84 15.60
C VAL A 79 4.37 26.61 16.27
N GLY A 80 4.94 25.42 16.18
CA GLY A 80 6.20 25.07 16.85
C GLY A 80 7.38 25.87 16.31
N ASN A 81 7.59 25.78 15.01
CA ASN A 81 8.77 26.33 14.38
C ASN A 81 8.65 27.85 14.13
N TYR A 82 7.62 28.28 13.38
CA TYR A 82 7.51 29.69 12.98
C TYR A 82 7.08 30.62 14.15
N LEU A 83 6.04 30.24 14.91
CA LEU A 83 5.54 31.13 15.97
C LEU A 83 6.34 31.03 17.28
N LYS A 84 6.82 29.83 17.65
CA LYS A 84 7.56 29.62 18.91
C LYS A 84 9.07 29.58 18.74
N GLY A 85 9.59 29.48 17.52
CA GLY A 85 11.02 29.39 17.25
C GLY A 85 11.64 28.03 17.67
N GLU A 86 10.83 27.01 17.86
CA GLU A 86 11.30 25.67 18.24
C GLU A 86 11.90 24.96 17.02
N THR A 87 13.04 24.30 17.18
CA THR A 87 13.60 23.44 16.13
C THR A 87 12.82 22.11 16.11
N PRO A 88 12.24 21.69 14.97
CA PRO A 88 11.58 20.41 14.88
C PRO A 88 12.53 19.28 15.29
N PRO A 89 12.07 18.28 16.06
CA PRO A 89 12.92 17.14 16.41
C PRO A 89 13.36 16.40 15.14
N PRO A 90 14.64 15.99 15.06
CA PRO A 90 15.14 15.25 13.91
C PRO A 90 14.41 13.92 13.80
N PHE A 91 13.92 13.63 12.60
CA PHE A 91 13.21 12.39 12.28
C PHE A 91 13.71 11.87 10.94
N ASP A 92 14.42 10.75 10.94
CA ASP A 92 15.11 10.21 9.77
C ASP A 92 14.16 9.87 8.60
N LEU A 93 12.96 9.40 8.89
CA LEU A 93 11.95 9.12 7.88
C LEU A 93 11.41 10.38 7.18
N LEU A 94 11.55 11.58 7.75
CA LEU A 94 11.11 12.81 7.09
C LEU A 94 11.86 13.05 5.78
N TYR A 95 13.16 12.74 5.73
CA TYR A 95 13.95 12.90 4.51
C TYR A 95 13.39 12.03 3.37
N TRP A 96 13.08 10.76 3.67
CA TRP A 96 12.46 9.85 2.72
C TRP A 96 11.03 10.29 2.35
N ASN A 97 10.21 10.63 3.33
CA ASN A 97 8.81 11.00 3.11
C ASN A 97 8.63 12.33 2.36
N SER A 98 9.62 13.25 2.47
CA SER A 98 9.62 14.52 1.75
C SER A 98 10.06 14.40 0.29
N ASP A 99 10.59 13.24 -0.12
CA ASP A 99 11.03 12.97 -1.48
C ASP A 99 9.93 12.22 -2.24
N SER A 100 9.16 12.95 -3.00
CA SER A 100 8.02 12.45 -3.75
C SER A 100 8.43 11.80 -5.07
N THR A 101 7.60 10.93 -5.61
CA THR A 101 7.80 10.30 -6.92
C THR A 101 6.82 10.86 -7.94
N ASN A 102 7.34 11.30 -9.09
CA ASN A 102 6.53 11.72 -10.22
C ASN A 102 5.84 10.50 -10.86
N LEU A 103 4.58 10.67 -11.28
CA LEU A 103 3.83 9.63 -11.97
C LEU A 103 3.66 9.97 -13.46
N PRO A 104 3.81 9.01 -14.38
CA PRO A 104 3.43 9.22 -15.79
C PRO A 104 1.96 9.63 -15.89
N GLY A 105 1.69 10.73 -16.59
CA GLY A 105 0.34 11.28 -16.73
C GLY A 105 -0.71 10.28 -17.21
N PRO A 106 -0.45 9.49 -18.28
CA PRO A 106 -1.40 8.49 -18.77
C PRO A 106 -1.70 7.40 -17.72
N PHE A 107 -0.69 6.98 -16.94
CA PHE A 107 -0.91 6.03 -15.86
C PHE A 107 -1.77 6.64 -14.74
N TYR A 108 -1.51 7.89 -14.35
CA TYR A 108 -2.29 8.57 -13.31
C TYR A 108 -3.76 8.75 -13.73
N ALA A 109 -4.00 9.18 -14.96
CA ALA A 109 -5.35 9.33 -15.50
C ALA A 109 -6.10 7.99 -15.54
N TRP A 110 -5.44 6.93 -16.02
CA TRP A 110 -5.99 5.57 -16.00
C TRP A 110 -6.30 5.10 -14.57
N TYR A 111 -5.38 5.36 -13.65
CA TYR A 111 -5.51 4.98 -12.25
C TYR A 111 -6.72 5.64 -11.60
N LEU A 112 -6.85 6.97 -11.70
CA LEU A 112 -8.00 7.69 -11.15
C LEU A 112 -9.33 7.12 -11.64
N ARG A 113 -9.47 6.93 -12.95
CA ARG A 113 -10.72 6.45 -13.54
C ARG A 113 -11.03 5.02 -13.12
N ASN A 114 -10.07 4.10 -13.26
CA ASN A 114 -10.33 2.67 -13.08
C ASN A 114 -10.32 2.22 -11.63
N THR A 115 -9.83 3.05 -10.70
CA THR A 115 -9.85 2.76 -9.26
C THR A 115 -10.84 3.64 -8.54
N TYR A 116 -10.48 4.86 -8.20
CA TYR A 116 -11.29 5.76 -7.37
C TYR A 116 -12.66 6.08 -7.97
N LEU A 117 -12.76 6.41 -9.26
CA LEU A 117 -14.02 6.83 -9.85
C LEU A 117 -14.95 5.66 -10.17
N GLU A 118 -14.46 4.65 -10.88
CA GLU A 118 -15.31 3.59 -11.44
C GLU A 118 -15.16 2.26 -10.71
N ASN A 119 -14.15 2.11 -9.84
CA ASN A 119 -13.85 0.85 -9.13
C ASN A 119 -13.84 -0.38 -10.05
N ASN A 120 -13.17 -0.28 -11.20
CA ASN A 120 -13.16 -1.32 -12.23
C ASN A 120 -12.33 -2.54 -11.87
N LEU A 121 -11.43 -2.45 -10.87
CA LEU A 121 -10.59 -3.58 -10.46
C LEU A 121 -11.43 -4.74 -9.94
N VAL A 122 -12.53 -4.47 -9.24
CA VAL A 122 -13.43 -5.50 -8.69
C VAL A 122 -14.49 -5.95 -9.70
N LYS A 123 -14.58 -5.30 -10.85
CA LYS A 123 -15.53 -5.63 -11.92
C LYS A 123 -14.84 -6.50 -12.97
N PRO A 124 -15.15 -7.81 -13.06
CA PRO A 124 -14.45 -8.74 -13.95
C PRO A 124 -14.37 -8.25 -15.39
N GLY A 125 -13.16 -8.18 -15.94
CA GLY A 125 -12.90 -7.80 -17.33
C GLY A 125 -13.17 -6.34 -17.69
N LYS A 126 -13.51 -5.48 -16.73
CA LYS A 126 -13.71 -4.04 -16.98
C LYS A 126 -12.39 -3.30 -17.13
N ALA A 127 -11.44 -3.50 -16.24
CA ALA A 127 -10.11 -2.92 -16.37
C ALA A 127 -9.23 -3.71 -17.35
N ARG A 128 -8.42 -2.98 -18.12
CA ARG A 128 -7.37 -3.55 -18.99
C ARG A 128 -6.00 -3.10 -18.51
N VAL A 129 -5.08 -4.06 -18.38
CA VAL A 129 -3.69 -3.81 -17.99
C VAL A 129 -2.79 -4.66 -18.87
N CYS A 130 -1.77 -4.07 -19.48
CA CYS A 130 -0.84 -4.74 -20.40
C CYS A 130 -1.56 -5.51 -21.53
N GLY A 131 -2.69 -4.98 -22.01
CA GLY A 131 -3.51 -5.61 -23.06
C GLY A 131 -4.51 -6.66 -22.58
N GLU A 132 -4.37 -7.15 -21.34
CA GLU A 132 -5.24 -8.17 -20.76
C GLU A 132 -6.48 -7.55 -20.07
N LYS A 133 -7.63 -8.21 -20.21
CA LYS A 133 -8.79 -7.96 -19.36
C LYS A 133 -8.56 -8.66 -18.04
N ILE A 134 -8.49 -7.90 -16.95
CA ILE A 134 -8.19 -8.47 -15.65
C ILE A 134 -9.45 -8.89 -14.89
N ASP A 135 -9.30 -9.97 -14.12
CA ASP A 135 -10.30 -10.47 -13.18
C ASP A 135 -9.59 -10.95 -11.91
N LEU A 136 -9.73 -10.19 -10.82
CA LEU A 136 -9.07 -10.50 -9.55
C LEU A 136 -9.54 -11.83 -8.94
N ARG A 137 -10.68 -12.37 -9.37
CA ARG A 137 -11.17 -13.70 -8.96
C ARG A 137 -10.32 -14.85 -9.51
N GLN A 138 -9.44 -14.57 -10.48
CA GLN A 138 -8.46 -15.55 -11.01
C GLN A 138 -7.15 -15.56 -10.22
N VAL A 139 -6.96 -14.62 -9.29
CA VAL A 139 -5.78 -14.53 -8.43
C VAL A 139 -5.91 -15.53 -7.28
N ASP A 140 -5.82 -16.81 -7.62
CA ASP A 140 -5.97 -17.93 -6.68
C ASP A 140 -4.59 -18.35 -6.13
N LEU A 141 -4.12 -17.59 -5.13
CA LEU A 141 -2.90 -17.89 -4.38
C LEU A 141 -3.09 -17.45 -2.91
N PRO A 142 -2.31 -18.02 -1.98
CA PRO A 142 -2.35 -17.58 -0.59
C PRO A 142 -1.99 -16.11 -0.45
N VAL A 143 -2.80 -15.34 0.29
CA VAL A 143 -2.57 -13.92 0.50
C VAL A 143 -2.59 -13.54 1.99
N TYR A 144 -1.64 -12.70 2.36
CA TYR A 144 -1.61 -12.02 3.64
C TYR A 144 -2.03 -10.58 3.43
N ILE A 145 -3.05 -10.11 4.13
CA ILE A 145 -3.60 -8.76 4.02
C ILE A 145 -3.42 -8.09 5.37
N TYR A 146 -2.77 -6.94 5.36
CA TYR A 146 -2.58 -6.12 6.54
C TYR A 146 -3.26 -4.76 6.35
N GLY A 147 -4.03 -4.33 7.35
CA GLY A 147 -4.58 -2.99 7.46
C GLY A 147 -4.18 -2.33 8.77
N SER A 148 -3.98 -1.02 8.78
CA SER A 148 -3.74 -0.25 10.00
C SER A 148 -5.04 0.35 10.50
N ARG A 149 -5.30 0.24 11.81
CA ARG A 149 -6.57 0.64 12.43
C ARG A 149 -6.88 2.14 12.28
N GLU A 150 -5.84 2.96 12.36
CA GLU A 150 -5.93 4.43 12.33
C GLU A 150 -5.43 4.99 10.99
N ASP A 151 -5.48 4.18 9.93
CA ASP A 151 -5.06 4.58 8.60
C ASP A 151 -6.07 5.54 7.98
N HIS A 152 -5.61 6.76 7.65
CA HIS A 152 -6.43 7.80 7.04
C HIS A 152 -6.32 7.82 5.50
N ILE A 153 -5.43 7.02 4.93
CA ILE A 153 -5.20 6.92 3.47
C ILE A 153 -5.90 5.68 2.92
N VAL A 154 -5.77 4.57 3.64
CA VAL A 154 -6.42 3.30 3.35
C VAL A 154 -7.26 2.90 4.56
N PRO A 155 -8.52 3.33 4.63
CA PRO A 155 -9.40 2.97 5.74
C PRO A 155 -9.40 1.46 5.98
N ILE A 156 -9.56 1.06 7.26
CA ILE A 156 -9.52 -0.36 7.61
C ILE A 156 -10.58 -1.17 6.86
N GLY A 157 -11.76 -0.58 6.60
CA GLY A 157 -12.81 -1.19 5.78
C GLY A 157 -12.36 -1.44 4.34
N GLY A 158 -11.67 -0.47 3.73
CA GLY A 158 -11.12 -0.60 2.38
C GLY A 158 -10.02 -1.67 2.28
N ALA A 159 -9.11 -1.72 3.25
CA ALA A 159 -8.11 -2.80 3.31
C ALA A 159 -8.77 -4.17 3.48
N TYR A 160 -9.76 -4.26 4.37
CA TYR A 160 -10.50 -5.48 4.66
C TYR A 160 -11.32 -5.98 3.47
N ALA A 161 -11.89 -5.08 2.66
CA ALA A 161 -12.67 -5.42 1.46
C ALA A 161 -11.91 -6.35 0.51
N SER A 162 -10.57 -6.28 0.50
CA SER A 162 -9.71 -7.20 -0.25
C SER A 162 -9.98 -8.69 0.09
N THR A 163 -10.45 -8.99 1.31
CA THR A 163 -10.81 -10.35 1.73
C THR A 163 -12.04 -10.88 1.00
N GLN A 164 -12.91 -9.99 0.52
CA GLN A 164 -14.15 -10.35 -0.19
C GLN A 164 -13.90 -10.52 -1.69
N VAL A 165 -12.83 -9.92 -2.23
CA VAL A 165 -12.52 -9.91 -3.67
C VAL A 165 -11.64 -11.08 -4.08
N LEU A 166 -10.60 -11.39 -3.28
CA LEU A 166 -9.63 -12.42 -3.62
C LEU A 166 -10.14 -13.82 -3.24
N PRO A 167 -10.07 -14.83 -4.14
CA PRO A 167 -10.63 -16.16 -3.88
C PRO A 167 -9.75 -17.05 -3.02
N GLY A 168 -8.41 -16.89 -3.07
CA GLY A 168 -7.43 -17.76 -2.44
C GLY A 168 -7.53 -17.82 -0.91
N LYS A 169 -6.71 -18.68 -0.29
CA LYS A 169 -6.54 -18.70 1.17
C LYS A 169 -6.07 -17.34 1.65
N LYS A 170 -6.77 -16.79 2.62
CA LYS A 170 -6.52 -15.44 3.12
C LYS A 170 -6.19 -15.44 4.61
N ARG A 171 -5.24 -14.58 5.00
CA ARG A 171 -5.04 -14.17 6.38
C ARG A 171 -5.14 -12.66 6.43
N PHE A 172 -6.07 -12.15 7.21
CA PHE A 172 -6.20 -10.71 7.48
C PHE A 172 -5.71 -10.42 8.90
N VAL A 173 -4.88 -9.39 9.01
CA VAL A 173 -4.35 -8.89 10.28
C VAL A 173 -4.51 -7.38 10.33
N MET A 174 -5.07 -6.89 11.43
CA MET A 174 -5.16 -5.47 11.71
C MET A 174 -4.06 -5.07 12.70
N GLY A 175 -3.27 -4.05 12.36
CA GLY A 175 -2.30 -3.46 13.28
C GLY A 175 -2.79 -2.15 13.87
N ALA A 176 -2.25 -1.78 15.02
CA ALA A 176 -2.48 -0.47 15.62
C ALA A 176 -1.76 0.64 14.85
N SER A 177 -2.19 1.91 15.05
CA SER A 177 -1.59 3.12 14.49
C SER A 177 -1.93 3.38 13.01
N GLY A 178 -1.27 4.38 12.41
CA GLY A 178 -1.58 4.89 11.07
C GLY A 178 -0.84 4.20 9.93
N HIS A 179 -0.97 4.74 8.72
CA HIS A 179 -0.53 4.17 7.45
C HIS A 179 0.92 3.67 7.46
N ILE A 180 1.88 4.52 7.81
CA ILE A 180 3.30 4.16 7.83
C ILE A 180 3.66 3.54 9.18
N ALA A 181 3.30 4.21 10.27
CA ALA A 181 3.69 3.82 11.61
C ALA A 181 3.11 2.46 12.05
N GLY A 182 1.94 2.07 11.54
CA GLY A 182 1.37 0.74 11.77
C GLY A 182 2.15 -0.36 11.06
N VAL A 183 2.54 -0.12 9.82
CA VAL A 183 3.33 -1.07 9.02
C VAL A 183 4.74 -1.23 9.58
N ILE A 184 5.42 -0.12 9.88
CA ILE A 184 6.78 -0.13 10.44
C ILE A 184 6.71 -0.27 11.96
N ASN A 185 6.58 -1.49 12.41
CA ASN A 185 6.52 -1.84 13.83
C ASN A 185 7.46 -3.03 14.15
N PRO A 186 8.78 -2.81 14.22
CA PRO A 186 9.73 -3.89 14.43
C PRO A 186 9.51 -4.59 15.80
N PRO A 187 9.58 -5.93 15.88
CA PRO A 187 9.34 -6.68 17.10
C PRO A 187 10.21 -6.26 18.29
N ALA A 188 11.45 -5.84 18.00
CA ALA A 188 12.39 -5.39 19.04
C ALA A 188 11.90 -4.14 19.81
N ALA A 189 11.04 -3.33 19.20
CA ALA A 189 10.47 -2.15 19.84
C ALA A 189 9.46 -2.50 20.94
N LYS A 190 8.89 -3.70 20.94
CA LYS A 190 7.89 -4.19 21.93
C LYS A 190 6.73 -3.20 22.14
N LYS A 191 6.28 -2.56 21.05
CA LYS A 191 5.23 -1.52 21.08
C LYS A 191 4.00 -1.99 20.31
N ARG A 192 2.86 -1.36 20.66
CA ARG A 192 1.57 -1.51 19.98
C ARG A 192 0.96 -2.91 20.14
N SER A 193 -0.13 -3.13 19.41
CA SER A 193 -0.86 -4.40 19.35
C SER A 193 -1.25 -4.70 17.92
N HIS A 194 -1.67 -5.92 17.67
CA HIS A 194 -2.30 -6.32 16.42
C HIS A 194 -3.45 -7.31 16.72
N TRP A 195 -4.39 -7.42 15.77
CA TRP A 195 -5.57 -8.25 15.90
C TRP A 195 -5.58 -9.32 14.82
N ILE A 196 -5.93 -10.53 15.22
CA ILE A 196 -6.08 -11.69 14.33
C ILE A 196 -7.48 -12.27 14.51
N GLY A 197 -8.13 -12.58 13.40
CA GLY A 197 -9.42 -13.28 13.40
C GLY A 197 -9.27 -14.79 13.26
N ALA A 198 -10.39 -15.50 13.42
CA ALA A 198 -10.43 -16.93 13.17
C ALA A 198 -10.09 -17.24 11.70
N GLU A 199 -9.30 -18.29 11.47
CA GLU A 199 -8.85 -18.68 10.14
C GLU A 199 -10.05 -18.99 9.22
N GLY A 200 -10.01 -18.45 8.00
CA GLY A 200 -11.03 -18.68 6.97
C GLY A 200 -12.38 -18.00 7.23
N LYS A 201 -12.55 -17.25 8.31
CA LYS A 201 -13.78 -16.54 8.61
C LYS A 201 -13.64 -15.05 8.32
N PHE A 202 -14.31 -14.61 7.26
CA PHE A 202 -14.32 -13.21 6.80
C PHE A 202 -15.77 -12.73 6.64
N PRO A 203 -16.43 -12.23 7.72
CA PRO A 203 -17.75 -11.61 7.63
C PRO A 203 -17.70 -10.44 6.62
N LYS A 204 -18.85 -10.01 6.11
CA LYS A 204 -18.92 -8.92 5.15
C LYS A 204 -18.53 -7.58 5.78
N ASP A 205 -18.97 -7.34 7.02
CA ASP A 205 -18.64 -6.13 7.76
C ASP A 205 -17.32 -6.32 8.51
N VAL A 206 -16.41 -5.36 8.35
CA VAL A 206 -15.15 -5.32 9.09
C VAL A 206 -15.37 -5.19 10.59
N ASN A 207 -16.44 -4.53 11.03
CA ASN A 207 -16.77 -4.39 12.46
C ASN A 207 -17.11 -5.72 13.11
N ASP A 208 -17.79 -6.61 12.39
CA ASP A 208 -18.06 -7.98 12.86
C ASP A 208 -16.75 -8.78 12.98
N TRP A 209 -15.82 -8.58 12.05
CA TRP A 209 -14.51 -9.18 12.13
C TRP A 209 -13.73 -8.63 13.34
N ILE A 210 -13.70 -7.31 13.54
CA ILE A 210 -13.03 -6.65 14.67
C ILE A 210 -13.59 -7.15 16.00
N ALA A 211 -14.92 -7.26 16.12
CA ALA A 211 -15.58 -7.72 17.33
C ALA A 211 -15.21 -9.17 17.70
N SER A 212 -14.88 -9.99 16.69
CA SER A 212 -14.48 -11.40 16.88
C SER A 212 -12.97 -11.62 16.96
N ALA A 213 -12.18 -10.61 16.64
CA ALA A 213 -10.73 -10.72 16.55
C ALA A 213 -10.06 -10.70 17.94
N GLN A 214 -9.01 -11.47 18.09
CA GLN A 214 -8.18 -11.47 19.29
C GLN A 214 -7.10 -10.40 19.18
N GLU A 215 -7.00 -9.55 20.18
CA GLU A 215 -5.88 -8.63 20.33
C GLU A 215 -4.65 -9.34 20.91
N LEU A 216 -3.51 -9.14 20.29
CA LEU A 216 -2.21 -9.64 20.71
C LEU A 216 -1.22 -8.47 20.88
N PRO A 217 -0.42 -8.46 21.96
CA PRO A 217 0.56 -7.39 22.16
C PRO A 217 1.72 -7.49 21.16
N GLY A 218 2.27 -6.35 20.79
CA GLY A 218 3.49 -6.24 20.00
C GLY A 218 3.24 -6.25 18.50
N SER A 219 4.31 -6.54 17.76
CA SER A 219 4.38 -6.41 16.32
C SER A 219 3.62 -7.51 15.58
N TRP A 220 2.88 -7.12 14.56
CA TRP A 220 2.26 -8.03 13.58
C TRP A 220 3.29 -8.77 12.70
N TRP A 221 4.55 -8.31 12.64
CA TRP A 221 5.62 -8.97 11.87
C TRP A 221 5.90 -10.39 12.33
N THR A 222 5.67 -10.70 13.61
CA THR A 222 5.84 -12.06 14.13
C THR A 222 4.86 -13.02 13.51
N ASP A 223 3.59 -12.62 13.40
CA ASP A 223 2.54 -13.37 12.73
C ASP A 223 2.83 -13.53 11.23
N TRP A 224 3.16 -12.42 10.56
CA TRP A 224 3.53 -12.44 9.14
C TRP A 224 4.74 -13.32 8.84
N SER A 225 5.78 -13.26 9.66
CA SER A 225 6.96 -14.09 9.49
C SER A 225 6.64 -15.57 9.60
N GLN A 226 5.76 -15.93 10.54
CA GLN A 226 5.32 -17.31 10.71
C GLN A 226 4.49 -17.78 9.49
N TRP A 227 3.61 -16.93 9.00
CA TRP A 227 2.84 -17.22 7.79
C TRP A 227 3.74 -17.39 6.56
N LEU A 228 4.73 -16.50 6.37
CA LEU A 228 5.69 -16.58 5.25
C LEU A 228 6.52 -17.86 5.27
N LYS A 229 6.92 -18.36 6.45
CA LYS A 229 7.66 -19.61 6.56
C LYS A 229 6.92 -20.79 5.92
N GLY A 230 5.59 -20.78 5.95
CA GLY A 230 4.76 -21.79 5.29
C GLY A 230 4.85 -21.77 3.76
N HIS A 231 5.35 -20.67 3.16
CA HIS A 231 5.45 -20.47 1.71
C HIS A 231 6.90 -20.29 1.22
N ALA A 232 7.88 -20.20 2.11
CA ALA A 232 9.24 -19.80 1.78
C ALA A 232 10.14 -20.93 1.22
N GLY A 233 9.73 -22.17 1.30
CA GLY A 233 10.56 -23.31 0.90
C GLY A 233 11.69 -23.62 1.89
N LYS A 234 12.74 -24.28 1.41
CA LYS A 234 13.88 -24.69 2.25
C LYS A 234 14.81 -23.51 2.53
N GLN A 235 15.42 -23.51 3.72
CA GLN A 235 16.48 -22.55 4.04
C GLN A 235 17.70 -22.80 3.15
N ILE A 236 18.29 -21.73 2.67
CA ILE A 236 19.54 -21.72 1.90
C ILE A 236 20.57 -20.87 2.61
N PRO A 237 21.88 -21.12 2.41
CA PRO A 237 22.94 -20.26 2.94
C PRO A 237 22.75 -18.80 2.48
N ALA A 238 23.02 -17.85 3.37
CA ALA A 238 23.00 -16.43 3.00
C ALA A 238 24.03 -16.15 1.90
N PRO A 239 23.72 -15.25 0.95
CA PRO A 239 24.70 -14.84 -0.06
C PRO A 239 25.96 -14.25 0.61
N LYS A 240 27.14 -14.61 0.11
CA LYS A 240 28.43 -14.07 0.61
C LYS A 240 28.68 -12.62 0.18
N GLY A 241 27.87 -12.07 -0.72
CA GLY A 241 28.00 -10.70 -1.22
C GLY A 241 26.78 -10.28 -2.03
N TYR A 242 26.73 -9.03 -2.41
CA TYR A 242 25.65 -8.45 -3.19
C TYR A 242 25.92 -8.53 -4.69
N GLY A 243 24.83 -8.55 -5.48
CA GLY A 243 24.90 -8.73 -6.93
C GLY A 243 24.98 -10.19 -7.35
N LYS A 244 24.89 -10.44 -8.67
CA LYS A 244 24.94 -11.78 -9.25
C LYS A 244 25.68 -11.77 -10.58
N GLY A 245 26.87 -12.36 -10.60
CA GLY A 245 27.70 -12.43 -11.81
C GLY A 245 28.04 -11.07 -12.42
N ALA A 246 28.52 -11.06 -13.65
CA ALA A 246 28.92 -9.82 -14.34
C ALA A 246 27.74 -8.91 -14.67
N LYS A 247 26.57 -9.48 -14.99
CA LYS A 247 25.37 -8.74 -15.43
C LYS A 247 24.73 -7.92 -14.31
N PHE A 248 24.77 -8.39 -13.07
CA PHE A 248 24.16 -7.75 -11.90
C PHE A 248 25.19 -7.47 -10.82
N LYS A 249 26.34 -6.96 -11.23
CA LYS A 249 27.43 -6.59 -10.33
C LYS A 249 26.99 -5.44 -9.41
N ALA A 250 27.40 -5.49 -8.15
CA ALA A 250 27.21 -4.37 -7.24
C ALA A 250 27.90 -3.12 -7.78
N ILE A 251 27.23 -1.98 -7.80
CA ILE A 251 27.71 -0.72 -8.37
C ILE A 251 28.42 0.11 -7.31
N GLU A 252 27.79 0.26 -6.15
CA GLU A 252 28.28 1.09 -5.04
C GLU A 252 27.69 0.60 -3.72
N PRO A 253 28.25 0.95 -2.55
CA PRO A 253 27.67 0.65 -1.25
C PRO A 253 26.30 1.31 -1.06
N ALA A 254 25.39 0.65 -0.33
CA ALA A 254 24.14 1.25 0.09
C ALA A 254 24.39 2.44 1.05
N PRO A 255 23.53 3.49 1.03
CA PRO A 255 22.31 3.65 0.25
C PRO A 255 22.52 4.11 -1.19
N GLY A 256 23.76 4.32 -1.63
CA GLY A 256 24.13 4.78 -2.96
C GLY A 256 23.84 6.28 -3.18
N ARG A 257 24.14 6.74 -4.39
CA ARG A 257 23.96 8.15 -4.78
C ARG A 257 22.53 8.50 -5.19
N TYR A 258 21.73 7.50 -5.62
CA TYR A 258 20.37 7.73 -6.08
C TYR A 258 19.46 8.32 -5.00
N VAL A 259 19.68 7.99 -3.73
CA VAL A 259 18.94 8.55 -2.59
C VAL A 259 19.07 10.09 -2.47
N LYS A 260 20.10 10.68 -3.08
CA LYS A 260 20.32 12.14 -3.11
C LYS A 260 19.66 12.84 -4.29
N ALA A 261 19.16 12.08 -5.28
CA ALA A 261 18.44 12.63 -6.41
C ALA A 261 17.00 12.92 -5.97
N LYS A 262 16.56 14.15 -6.14
CA LYS A 262 15.20 14.58 -5.83
C LYS A 262 14.33 14.55 -7.09
N ALA A 263 13.03 14.25 -6.90
CA ALA A 263 12.04 14.22 -7.98
C ALA A 263 11.67 15.63 -8.50
#